data_9f038cb4dee826fc3d610aabab16d00c
#
_entry.id   9f038cb4dee826fc3d610aabab16d00c
#
_cell.length_a   1.000
_cell.length_b   1.000
_cell.length_c   1.000
_cell.angle_alpha   90.00
_cell.angle_beta   90.00
_cell.angle_gamma   90.00
#
_symmetry.space_group_name_H-M   'P 1'
#
loop_
_entity.id
_entity.type
_entity.pdbx_description
1 polymer ?
#
loop_
_entity_poly.entity_id
_entity_poly.type
_entity_poly.pdbx_seq_one_letter_code
_entity_poly.pdbx_strand_id
1 'polypeptide(L)'
;MNFRFLKNKIYIFMLFSISLTAQLYANELKVGFAELSITPEILDEWEDVNNDAQFDQEIDKWVDGNGNNQFDPVWMAGFQNKRAAQGVKDDLMAVAAVIDDGQRRIGIISADTIGLMRKFVLSVREDVPEEWGLDYVMVHATHNHEGPDTQGLWGPGFLKSGVDDVYMERLKKEFINALSLAIDNLEPAQMSLALIPTNPQTPIKDKRKPIVIDDDIRAILFSRPDGAIIGSLINFGIHVELTWDKNLEITADVAGYLRKGVSEGIYYDDQLIKSGLGGTTLWLTGNIGGLMTSGPNDPIYDPVMERMIIKPSHIKARAYGYSLANSVIDAYHAGDFVPSSKPSITVHSTEIELGLENFMLSLGTLLGIIDTDLKFSLIPPFVRYLSEVAFIQLGDASIIGIPGELYPEIAIGGIENPEGADYVIAPQEVPHLRSQLPGKLNLMVNLANDAIGYIIPKSEWDDDPPWIYGEEEETYGEVVSLGPNTGPIIHENIVKLIKESKK
;
A
#
# COMPACT_ATOMS: atom_id res chain seq x y z
N MET A 1 29.02 -69.83 -2.23
CA MET A 1 29.25 -68.82 -1.21
C MET A 1 28.88 -67.46 -1.78
N ASN A 2 27.67 -67.02 -1.42
CA ASN A 2 27.15 -65.65 -1.31
C ASN A 2 27.16 -64.66 -2.47
N PHE A 3 26.35 -64.92 -3.50
CA PHE A 3 25.85 -63.90 -4.44
C PHE A 3 24.61 -63.11 -3.91
N ARG A 4 24.04 -63.53 -2.77
CA ARG A 4 22.85 -62.87 -2.17
C ARG A 4 23.16 -61.59 -1.35
N PHE A 5 24.39 -61.42 -0.86
CA PHE A 5 24.75 -60.26 -0.03
C PHE A 5 25.09 -59.01 -0.81
N LEU A 6 25.48 -59.12 -2.11
CA LEU A 6 25.81 -57.97 -2.94
C LEU A 6 24.57 -57.27 -3.49
N LYS A 7 23.48 -58.02 -3.79
CA LYS A 7 22.24 -57.42 -4.31
C LYS A 7 21.53 -56.49 -3.28
N ASN A 8 21.54 -56.89 -2.02
CA ASN A 8 20.85 -56.09 -0.97
C ASN A 8 21.59 -54.77 -0.64
N LYS A 9 22.90 -54.72 -0.78
CA LYS A 9 23.66 -53.48 -0.56
C LYS A 9 23.48 -52.47 -1.70
N ILE A 10 23.31 -52.93 -2.92
CA ILE A 10 23.09 -52.07 -4.09
C ILE A 10 21.68 -51.45 -4.03
N TYR A 11 20.66 -52.19 -3.60
CA TYR A 11 19.31 -51.66 -3.42
C TYR A 11 19.18 -50.61 -2.28
N ILE A 12 19.91 -50.81 -1.19
CA ILE A 12 19.92 -49.85 -0.06
C ILE A 12 20.66 -48.57 -0.48
N PHE A 13 21.74 -48.68 -1.27
CA PHE A 13 22.47 -47.49 -1.77
C PHE A 13 21.66 -46.72 -2.83
N MET A 14 20.90 -47.39 -3.68
CA MET A 14 20.02 -46.74 -4.66
C MET A 14 18.79 -46.09 -4.02
N LEU A 15 18.18 -46.68 -2.97
CA LEU A 15 17.09 -46.08 -2.22
C LEU A 15 17.56 -44.88 -1.38
N PHE A 16 18.79 -44.90 -0.86
CA PHE A 16 19.37 -43.76 -0.15
C PHE A 16 19.77 -42.61 -1.10
N SER A 17 20.23 -42.93 -2.32
CA SER A 17 20.53 -41.92 -3.36
C SER A 17 19.26 -41.25 -3.90
N ILE A 18 18.15 -42.01 -4.05
CA ILE A 18 16.87 -41.46 -4.53
C ILE A 18 16.21 -40.62 -3.43
N SER A 19 16.31 -40.96 -2.16
CA SER A 19 15.81 -40.13 -1.06
C SER A 19 16.67 -38.88 -0.82
N LEU A 20 17.98 -38.92 -1.09
CA LEU A 20 18.83 -37.73 -0.97
C LEU A 20 18.63 -36.76 -2.13
N THR A 21 18.35 -37.24 -3.34
CA THR A 21 18.02 -36.38 -4.49
C THR A 21 16.61 -35.80 -4.40
N ALA A 22 15.65 -36.53 -3.81
CA ALA A 22 14.31 -36.00 -3.58
C ALA A 22 14.29 -34.92 -2.48
N GLN A 23 15.23 -34.96 -1.51
CA GLN A 23 15.35 -33.95 -0.46
C GLN A 23 16.10 -32.68 -0.91
N LEU A 24 16.83 -32.74 -2.02
CA LEU A 24 17.54 -31.58 -2.60
C LEU A 24 16.67 -30.75 -3.58
N TYR A 25 15.47 -31.23 -3.93
CA TYR A 25 14.53 -30.49 -4.76
C TYR A 25 13.38 -29.83 -3.99
N ALA A 26 13.35 -29.94 -2.66
CA ALA A 26 12.36 -29.29 -1.82
C ALA A 26 12.90 -27.92 -1.39
N ASN A 27 12.31 -26.86 -1.85
CA ASN A 27 12.38 -25.45 -1.44
C ASN A 27 13.17 -24.53 -2.38
N GLU A 28 12.83 -24.52 -3.66
CA GLU A 28 13.24 -23.44 -4.54
C GLU A 28 12.21 -22.31 -4.48
N LEU A 29 12.65 -21.11 -4.09
CA LEU A 29 11.80 -19.94 -4.16
C LEU A 29 11.40 -19.68 -5.62
N LYS A 30 10.11 -19.50 -5.85
CA LYS A 30 9.58 -19.04 -7.14
C LYS A 30 8.81 -17.76 -6.94
N VAL A 31 8.92 -16.87 -7.89
CA VAL A 31 8.20 -15.60 -7.87
C VAL A 31 7.68 -15.30 -9.26
N GLY A 32 6.45 -14.80 -9.33
CA GLY A 32 5.87 -14.31 -10.57
C GLY A 32 5.20 -12.98 -10.33
N PHE A 33 5.28 -12.11 -11.32
CA PHE A 33 4.67 -10.78 -11.30
C PHE A 33 3.78 -10.59 -12.52
N ALA A 34 2.76 -9.78 -12.37
CA ALA A 34 1.94 -9.27 -13.46
C ALA A 34 1.39 -7.89 -13.10
N GLU A 35 1.10 -7.10 -14.12
CA GLU A 35 0.45 -5.80 -13.98
C GLU A 35 -0.66 -5.66 -15.01
N LEU A 36 -1.80 -5.08 -14.60
CA LEU A 36 -2.95 -4.83 -15.44
C LEU A 36 -3.49 -3.43 -15.19
N SER A 37 -3.95 -2.77 -16.24
CA SER A 37 -4.60 -1.48 -16.13
C SER A 37 -5.95 -1.60 -15.44
N ILE A 38 -6.17 -0.74 -14.45
CA ILE A 38 -7.43 -0.56 -13.74
C ILE A 38 -8.01 0.84 -13.98
N THR A 39 -7.50 1.55 -14.97
CA THR A 39 -7.95 2.90 -15.34
C THR A 39 -9.44 2.89 -15.68
N PRO A 40 -10.28 3.72 -15.01
CA PRO A 40 -11.69 3.80 -15.36
C PRO A 40 -11.88 4.37 -16.77
N GLU A 41 -12.99 4.06 -17.40
CA GLU A 41 -13.42 4.71 -18.62
C GLU A 41 -14.12 6.03 -18.27
N ILE A 42 -13.74 7.11 -18.92
CA ILE A 42 -14.42 8.40 -18.81
C ILE A 42 -15.49 8.44 -19.89
N LEU A 43 -16.75 8.34 -19.46
CA LEU A 43 -17.90 8.27 -20.38
C LEU A 43 -18.33 9.65 -20.88
N ASP A 44 -18.26 10.64 -20.00
CA ASP A 44 -18.73 12.00 -20.26
C ASP A 44 -17.60 13.01 -20.09
N GLU A 45 -17.57 14.02 -20.96
CA GLU A 45 -16.65 15.14 -20.86
C GLU A 45 -17.32 16.33 -20.18
N TRP A 46 -16.56 17.13 -19.45
CA TRP A 46 -17.05 18.37 -18.85
C TRP A 46 -15.99 19.48 -18.84
N GLU A 47 -16.43 20.74 -18.72
CA GLU A 47 -15.59 21.94 -18.69
C GLU A 47 -15.76 22.62 -17.32
N ASP A 48 -14.68 22.72 -16.53
CA ASP A 48 -14.61 23.50 -15.29
C ASP A 48 -14.55 25.00 -15.61
N VAL A 49 -15.72 25.64 -15.68
CA VAL A 49 -15.85 27.03 -16.17
C VAL A 49 -15.31 28.06 -15.17
N ASN A 50 -15.41 27.75 -13.87
CA ASN A 50 -14.99 28.66 -12.79
C ASN A 50 -13.61 28.33 -12.19
N ASN A 51 -12.97 27.23 -12.65
CA ASN A 51 -11.67 26.75 -12.21
C ASN A 51 -11.61 26.44 -10.71
N ASP A 52 -12.69 25.86 -10.15
CA ASP A 52 -12.72 25.43 -8.75
C ASP A 52 -12.43 23.93 -8.56
N ALA A 53 -12.31 23.19 -9.66
CA ALA A 53 -12.12 21.75 -9.72
C ALA A 53 -13.28 20.97 -9.05
N GLN A 54 -14.49 21.49 -9.17
CA GLN A 54 -15.72 20.86 -8.67
C GLN A 54 -16.80 20.97 -9.72
N PHE A 55 -17.43 19.87 -10.08
CA PHE A 55 -18.54 19.88 -11.02
C PHE A 55 -19.80 20.47 -10.41
N ASP A 56 -20.35 21.52 -11.03
CA ASP A 56 -21.64 22.10 -10.72
C ASP A 56 -22.49 22.22 -11.99
N GLN A 57 -23.58 21.48 -12.03
CA GLN A 57 -24.48 21.42 -13.20
C GLN A 57 -25.09 22.79 -13.59
N GLU A 58 -25.16 23.76 -12.66
CA GLU A 58 -25.67 25.10 -12.93
C GLU A 58 -24.61 26.02 -13.57
N ILE A 59 -23.32 25.69 -13.42
CA ILE A 59 -22.17 26.53 -13.85
C ILE A 59 -21.44 25.85 -15.02
N ASP A 60 -21.16 24.56 -14.87
CA ASP A 60 -20.29 23.82 -15.78
C ASP A 60 -21.06 23.23 -16.96
N LYS A 61 -20.34 23.02 -18.03
CA LYS A 61 -20.87 22.40 -19.24
C LYS A 61 -20.39 20.96 -19.30
N TRP A 62 -21.26 20.09 -19.76
CA TRP A 62 -20.89 18.71 -19.98
C TRP A 62 -21.48 18.18 -21.30
N VAL A 63 -20.87 17.13 -21.81
CA VAL A 63 -21.24 16.45 -23.06
C VAL A 63 -21.53 15.00 -22.71
N ASP A 64 -22.74 14.55 -23.04
CA ASP A 64 -23.19 13.17 -22.91
C ASP A 64 -22.48 12.32 -23.98
N GLY A 65 -21.43 11.63 -23.61
CA GLY A 65 -20.62 10.82 -24.50
C GLY A 65 -21.21 9.44 -24.76
N ASN A 66 -22.02 8.92 -23.84
CA ASN A 66 -22.64 7.60 -23.96
C ASN A 66 -24.10 7.64 -24.44
N GLY A 67 -24.72 8.82 -24.55
CA GLY A 67 -26.05 9.03 -25.11
C GLY A 67 -27.23 8.67 -24.20
N ASN A 68 -27.01 8.63 -22.87
CA ASN A 68 -28.04 8.24 -21.90
C ASN A 68 -28.79 9.42 -21.27
N ASN A 69 -28.39 10.66 -21.56
CA ASN A 69 -28.91 11.92 -21.01
C ASN A 69 -28.72 12.10 -19.50
N GLN A 70 -27.66 11.47 -18.93
CA GLN A 70 -27.23 11.64 -17.56
C GLN A 70 -25.75 11.99 -17.57
N PHE A 71 -25.26 12.66 -16.54
CA PHE A 71 -23.85 12.90 -16.36
C PHE A 71 -23.27 11.73 -15.52
N ASP A 72 -22.38 10.95 -16.14
CA ASP A 72 -21.74 9.76 -15.57
C ASP A 72 -20.24 10.02 -15.30
N PRO A 73 -19.92 10.80 -14.25
CA PRO A 73 -18.55 11.16 -13.93
C PRO A 73 -17.80 10.03 -13.24
N VAL A 74 -16.49 10.03 -13.41
CA VAL A 74 -15.58 9.36 -12.48
C VAL A 74 -15.27 10.35 -11.37
N TRP A 75 -15.83 10.15 -10.19
CA TRP A 75 -15.53 10.96 -9.00
C TRP A 75 -14.14 10.62 -8.46
N MET A 76 -13.25 11.62 -8.39
CA MET A 76 -11.88 11.44 -7.93
C MET A 76 -11.80 11.57 -6.41
N ALA A 77 -11.06 10.64 -5.79
CA ALA A 77 -10.86 10.58 -4.34
C ALA A 77 -9.80 11.56 -3.82
N GLY A 78 -9.70 11.69 -2.50
CA GLY A 78 -8.56 12.25 -1.78
C GLY A 78 -8.67 13.71 -1.36
N PHE A 79 -9.48 14.53 -2.04
CA PHE A 79 -9.62 15.96 -1.71
C PHE A 79 -11.09 16.36 -1.53
N GLN A 80 -11.54 17.39 -2.27
CA GLN A 80 -12.92 17.89 -2.17
C GLN A 80 -13.94 16.97 -2.87
N ASN A 81 -15.18 17.00 -2.41
CA ASN A 81 -16.32 16.42 -3.12
C ASN A 81 -16.51 17.09 -4.49
N LYS A 82 -17.27 16.45 -5.39
CA LYS A 82 -17.58 16.91 -6.75
C LYS A 82 -16.39 17.04 -7.69
N ARG A 83 -15.23 16.49 -7.33
CA ARG A 83 -14.06 16.46 -8.21
C ARG A 83 -14.22 15.35 -9.24
N ALA A 84 -14.79 15.69 -10.42
CA ALA A 84 -14.98 14.76 -11.51
C ALA A 84 -13.76 14.76 -12.45
N ALA A 85 -13.31 13.57 -12.90
CA ALA A 85 -12.22 13.47 -13.84
C ALA A 85 -12.58 14.06 -15.21
N GLN A 86 -11.63 14.78 -15.84
CA GLN A 86 -11.74 15.31 -17.20
C GLN A 86 -10.92 14.52 -18.23
N GLY A 87 -9.99 13.69 -17.78
CA GLY A 87 -9.11 12.93 -18.64
C GLY A 87 -8.23 11.95 -17.89
N VAL A 88 -7.38 11.26 -18.65
CA VAL A 88 -6.40 10.31 -18.13
C VAL A 88 -5.01 10.76 -18.57
N LYS A 89 -4.12 10.97 -17.61
CA LYS A 89 -2.72 11.31 -17.86
C LYS A 89 -1.87 10.06 -18.08
N ASP A 90 -2.04 9.07 -17.24
CA ASP A 90 -1.39 7.77 -17.30
C ASP A 90 -2.26 6.72 -16.60
N ASP A 91 -1.98 5.45 -16.92
CA ASP A 91 -2.78 4.35 -16.42
C ASP A 91 -2.61 4.11 -14.92
N LEU A 92 -3.73 3.87 -14.26
CA LEU A 92 -3.77 3.25 -12.95
C LEU A 92 -3.54 1.74 -13.09
N MET A 93 -2.72 1.16 -12.22
CA MET A 93 -2.33 -0.24 -12.31
C MET A 93 -2.75 -1.04 -11.07
N ALA A 94 -3.13 -2.29 -11.31
CA ALA A 94 -3.07 -3.34 -10.31
C ALA A 94 -1.81 -4.18 -10.59
N VAL A 95 -0.88 -4.21 -9.66
CA VAL A 95 0.34 -5.01 -9.76
C VAL A 95 0.25 -6.17 -8.78
N ALA A 96 0.35 -7.40 -9.27
CA ALA A 96 0.35 -8.61 -8.47
C ALA A 96 1.74 -9.25 -8.40
N ALA A 97 2.11 -9.72 -7.21
CA ALA A 97 3.25 -10.59 -6.99
C ALA A 97 2.76 -11.89 -6.34
N VAL A 98 3.16 -13.04 -6.89
CA VAL A 98 2.94 -14.34 -6.28
C VAL A 98 4.29 -14.93 -5.89
N ILE A 99 4.42 -15.33 -4.62
CA ILE A 99 5.66 -15.85 -4.04
C ILE A 99 5.38 -17.25 -3.48
N ASP A 100 6.19 -18.22 -3.89
CA ASP A 100 6.04 -19.64 -3.55
C ASP A 100 7.40 -20.21 -3.08
N ASP A 101 7.46 -20.70 -1.85
CA ASP A 101 8.66 -21.33 -1.27
C ASP A 101 8.66 -22.87 -1.39
N GLY A 102 7.69 -23.41 -2.13
CA GLY A 102 7.46 -24.85 -2.29
C GLY A 102 6.68 -25.50 -1.14
N GLN A 103 6.35 -24.76 -0.09
CA GLN A 103 5.49 -25.20 1.01
C GLN A 103 4.28 -24.29 1.19
N ARG A 104 4.47 -23.00 0.98
CA ARG A 104 3.45 -21.95 1.05
C ARG A 104 3.51 -21.05 -0.16
N ARG A 105 2.36 -20.59 -0.55
CA ARG A 105 2.20 -19.63 -1.64
C ARG A 105 1.36 -18.45 -1.18
N ILE A 106 1.84 -17.24 -1.43
CA ILE A 106 1.12 -16.01 -1.11
C ILE A 106 0.99 -15.13 -2.34
N GLY A 107 -0.11 -14.37 -2.39
CA GLY A 107 -0.33 -13.29 -3.34
C GLY A 107 -0.27 -11.92 -2.65
N ILE A 108 0.31 -10.94 -3.31
CA ILE A 108 0.27 -9.53 -2.91
C ILE A 108 -0.22 -8.73 -4.10
N ILE A 109 -1.29 -7.96 -3.94
CA ILE A 109 -1.81 -7.03 -4.92
C ILE A 109 -1.60 -5.61 -4.42
N SER A 110 -1.02 -4.75 -5.24
CA SER A 110 -0.96 -3.30 -5.02
C SER A 110 -1.74 -2.60 -6.12
N ALA A 111 -2.69 -1.76 -5.75
CA ALA A 111 -3.57 -1.06 -6.68
C ALA A 111 -3.48 0.45 -6.52
N ASP A 112 -3.50 1.19 -7.63
CA ASP A 112 -3.51 2.66 -7.64
C ASP A 112 -4.89 3.20 -7.30
N THR A 113 -5.30 2.99 -6.05
CA THR A 113 -6.55 3.46 -5.46
C THR A 113 -6.27 4.20 -4.15
N ILE A 114 -7.23 5.00 -3.68
CA ILE A 114 -7.13 5.72 -2.41
C ILE A 114 -7.12 4.76 -1.22
N GLY A 115 -7.91 3.71 -1.27
CA GLY A 115 -8.07 2.69 -0.25
C GLY A 115 -9.11 1.68 -0.68
N LEU A 116 -9.08 0.50 -0.12
CA LEU A 116 -10.01 -0.59 -0.43
C LEU A 116 -10.60 -1.13 0.87
N MET A 117 -11.93 -1.07 0.99
CA MET A 117 -12.63 -1.52 2.18
C MET A 117 -12.54 -3.04 2.36
N ARG A 118 -12.48 -3.50 3.60
CA ARG A 118 -12.34 -4.94 3.94
C ARG A 118 -13.33 -5.84 3.21
N LYS A 119 -14.60 -5.43 3.09
CA LYS A 119 -15.62 -6.20 2.37
C LYS A 119 -15.22 -6.48 0.91
N PHE A 120 -14.69 -5.47 0.22
CA PHE A 120 -14.18 -5.66 -1.13
C PHE A 120 -13.01 -6.64 -1.15
N VAL A 121 -12.04 -6.49 -0.23
CA VAL A 121 -10.90 -7.40 -0.11
C VAL A 121 -11.34 -8.84 0.16
N LEU A 122 -12.31 -9.05 1.02
CA LEU A 122 -12.88 -10.39 1.26
C LEU A 122 -13.55 -10.96 0.01
N SER A 123 -14.28 -10.14 -0.75
CA SER A 123 -14.91 -10.59 -2.00
C SER A 123 -13.85 -10.97 -3.07
N VAL A 124 -12.70 -10.29 -3.11
CA VAL A 124 -11.57 -10.70 -3.96
C VAL A 124 -11.05 -12.08 -3.53
N ARG A 125 -10.82 -12.28 -2.23
CA ARG A 125 -10.32 -13.57 -1.69
C ARG A 125 -11.28 -14.72 -1.91
N GLU A 126 -12.59 -14.47 -1.84
CA GLU A 126 -13.62 -15.47 -2.10
C GLU A 126 -13.65 -15.95 -3.55
N ASP A 127 -13.32 -15.05 -4.49
CA ASP A 127 -13.28 -15.37 -5.93
C ASP A 127 -11.92 -15.96 -6.37
N VAL A 128 -10.91 -16.04 -5.50
CA VAL A 128 -9.63 -16.73 -5.79
C VAL A 128 -9.86 -18.24 -5.84
N PRO A 129 -9.56 -18.93 -6.96
CA PRO A 129 -9.73 -20.37 -7.06
C PRO A 129 -8.84 -21.15 -6.06
N GLU A 130 -9.44 -22.11 -5.34
CA GLU A 130 -8.71 -22.93 -4.36
C GLU A 130 -7.56 -23.71 -4.99
N GLU A 131 -7.67 -24.13 -6.27
CA GLU A 131 -6.64 -24.85 -7.01
C GLU A 131 -5.36 -24.03 -7.23
N TRP A 132 -5.41 -22.70 -7.07
CA TRP A 132 -4.19 -21.86 -7.12
C TRP A 132 -3.30 -22.04 -5.91
N GLY A 133 -3.82 -22.62 -4.83
CA GLY A 133 -3.08 -22.95 -3.62
C GLY A 133 -2.45 -21.75 -2.94
N LEU A 134 -3.12 -20.57 -2.99
CA LEU A 134 -2.71 -19.38 -2.27
C LEU A 134 -3.12 -19.51 -0.79
N ASP A 135 -2.14 -19.60 0.10
CA ASP A 135 -2.37 -19.63 1.56
C ASP A 135 -2.87 -18.29 2.09
N TYR A 136 -2.55 -17.20 1.38
CA TYR A 136 -2.93 -15.84 1.75
C TYR A 136 -2.85 -14.89 0.56
N VAL A 137 -3.76 -13.93 0.51
CA VAL A 137 -3.74 -12.81 -0.43
C VAL A 137 -3.84 -11.51 0.34
N MET A 138 -2.80 -10.67 0.25
CA MET A 138 -2.80 -9.30 0.75
C MET A 138 -3.19 -8.37 -0.38
N VAL A 139 -4.22 -7.54 -0.16
CA VAL A 139 -4.63 -6.49 -1.08
C VAL A 139 -4.29 -5.15 -0.45
N HIS A 140 -3.57 -4.31 -1.18
CA HIS A 140 -3.03 -3.05 -0.70
C HIS A 140 -3.36 -1.92 -1.68
N ALA A 141 -3.65 -0.73 -1.17
CA ALA A 141 -3.85 0.49 -1.94
C ALA A 141 -2.60 1.39 -1.87
N THR A 142 -2.20 1.99 -3.01
CA THR A 142 -1.07 2.93 -3.04
C THR A 142 -1.37 4.25 -2.35
N HIS A 143 -2.63 4.48 -1.97
CA HIS A 143 -3.17 5.73 -1.43
C HIS A 143 -3.17 6.85 -2.48
N ASN A 144 -3.53 6.49 -3.69
CA ASN A 144 -3.56 7.43 -4.81
C ASN A 144 -4.77 8.38 -4.73
N HIS A 145 -4.51 9.69 -4.61
CA HIS A 145 -5.52 10.74 -4.56
C HIS A 145 -5.99 11.19 -5.94
N GLU A 146 -5.46 10.59 -7.01
CA GLU A 146 -5.74 10.97 -8.40
C GLU A 146 -6.46 9.84 -9.17
N GLY A 147 -7.12 8.97 -8.44
CA GLY A 147 -7.93 7.88 -8.96
C GLY A 147 -9.40 7.99 -8.53
N PRO A 148 -10.27 7.04 -8.96
CA PRO A 148 -11.69 7.03 -8.61
C PRO A 148 -11.93 6.79 -7.11
N ASP A 149 -13.06 7.29 -6.63
CA ASP A 149 -13.54 6.97 -5.28
C ASP A 149 -13.86 5.48 -5.16
N THR A 150 -13.15 4.79 -4.28
CA THR A 150 -13.34 3.38 -3.95
C THR A 150 -13.84 3.14 -2.52
N GLN A 151 -14.12 4.24 -1.78
CA GLN A 151 -14.53 4.19 -0.38
C GLN A 151 -15.92 4.79 -0.11
N GLY A 152 -16.45 5.60 -1.05
CA GLY A 152 -17.74 6.28 -0.93
C GLY A 152 -17.66 7.67 -0.29
N LEU A 153 -16.48 8.21 -0.09
CA LEU A 153 -16.29 9.48 0.63
C LEU A 153 -16.27 10.70 -0.30
N TRP A 154 -15.98 10.52 -1.58
CA TRP A 154 -15.78 11.59 -2.56
C TRP A 154 -16.79 11.48 -3.72
N GLY A 155 -18.00 11.94 -3.50
CA GLY A 155 -19.09 11.85 -4.48
C GLY A 155 -19.62 13.22 -4.88
N PRO A 156 -20.85 13.26 -5.46
CA PRO A 156 -21.49 14.50 -5.91
C PRO A 156 -21.93 15.44 -4.77
N GLY A 157 -21.58 15.14 -3.54
CA GLY A 157 -21.86 15.98 -2.38
C GLY A 157 -21.84 15.18 -1.08
N PHE A 158 -21.98 15.91 0.04
CA PHE A 158 -21.97 15.34 1.36
C PHE A 158 -22.98 14.18 1.52
N LEU A 159 -22.54 13.08 2.08
CA LEU A 159 -23.31 11.83 2.27
C LEU A 159 -23.85 11.21 0.96
N LYS A 160 -23.15 11.42 -0.15
CA LYS A 160 -23.41 10.72 -1.41
C LYS A 160 -22.13 10.04 -1.86
N SER A 161 -22.20 8.72 -2.02
CA SER A 161 -21.08 7.92 -2.52
C SER A 161 -20.67 8.32 -3.92
N GLY A 162 -19.36 8.34 -4.16
CA GLY A 162 -18.78 8.47 -5.51
C GLY A 162 -18.37 7.13 -6.11
N VAL A 163 -18.60 6.03 -5.41
CA VAL A 163 -18.27 4.67 -5.87
C VAL A 163 -19.15 4.29 -7.06
N ASP A 164 -18.50 3.81 -8.11
CA ASP A 164 -19.13 3.15 -9.25
C ASP A 164 -19.04 1.63 -9.07
N ASP A 165 -20.20 0.99 -8.86
CA ASP A 165 -20.28 -0.47 -8.66
C ASP A 165 -19.78 -1.25 -9.88
N VAL A 166 -19.97 -0.74 -11.10
CA VAL A 166 -19.49 -1.38 -12.33
C VAL A 166 -17.96 -1.35 -12.38
N TYR A 167 -17.37 -0.23 -12.00
CA TYR A 167 -15.92 -0.11 -11.85
C TYR A 167 -15.38 -1.05 -10.77
N MET A 168 -16.02 -1.12 -9.61
CA MET A 168 -15.58 -2.02 -8.51
C MET A 168 -15.63 -3.49 -8.91
N GLU A 169 -16.65 -3.93 -9.62
CA GLU A 169 -16.74 -5.30 -10.15
C GLU A 169 -15.66 -5.58 -11.21
N ARG A 170 -15.34 -4.60 -12.06
CA ARG A 170 -14.22 -4.70 -13.00
C ARG A 170 -12.89 -4.77 -12.25
N LEU A 171 -12.69 -3.90 -11.26
CA LEU A 171 -11.49 -3.85 -10.42
C LEU A 171 -11.21 -5.21 -9.78
N LYS A 172 -12.24 -5.85 -9.21
CA LYS A 172 -12.14 -7.20 -8.65
C LYS A 172 -11.68 -8.22 -9.69
N LYS A 173 -12.26 -8.20 -10.88
CA LYS A 173 -11.86 -9.10 -11.98
C LYS A 173 -10.41 -8.90 -12.39
N GLU A 174 -9.96 -7.65 -12.51
CA GLU A 174 -8.58 -7.37 -12.87
C GLU A 174 -7.59 -7.80 -11.77
N PHE A 175 -7.97 -7.77 -10.49
CA PHE A 175 -7.16 -8.30 -9.40
C PHE A 175 -6.99 -9.83 -9.51
N ILE A 176 -8.08 -10.55 -9.80
CA ILE A 176 -8.03 -12.00 -10.03
C ILE A 176 -7.21 -12.32 -11.28
N ASN A 177 -7.38 -11.58 -12.37
CA ASN A 177 -6.61 -11.73 -13.59
C ASN A 177 -5.11 -11.50 -13.35
N ALA A 178 -4.75 -10.45 -12.61
CA ALA A 178 -3.36 -10.16 -12.27
C ALA A 178 -2.72 -11.28 -11.43
N LEU A 179 -3.45 -11.83 -10.44
CA LEU A 179 -2.98 -13.00 -9.68
C LEU A 179 -2.79 -14.22 -10.58
N SER A 180 -3.73 -14.50 -11.48
CA SER A 180 -3.64 -15.62 -12.44
C SER A 180 -2.38 -15.50 -13.29
N LEU A 181 -2.16 -14.35 -13.89
CA LEU A 181 -0.98 -14.09 -14.72
C LEU A 181 0.32 -14.16 -13.91
N ALA A 182 0.31 -13.68 -12.66
CA ALA A 182 1.48 -13.79 -11.78
C ALA A 182 1.78 -15.26 -11.42
N ILE A 183 0.76 -16.12 -11.26
CA ILE A 183 0.93 -17.56 -11.07
C ILE A 183 1.52 -18.21 -12.32
N ASP A 184 1.01 -17.85 -13.51
CA ASP A 184 1.53 -18.37 -14.78
C ASP A 184 2.98 -17.97 -15.03
N ASN A 185 3.40 -16.82 -14.48
CA ASN A 185 4.76 -16.28 -14.57
C ASN A 185 5.70 -16.78 -13.45
N LEU A 186 5.29 -17.74 -12.61
CA LEU A 186 6.14 -18.26 -11.54
C LEU A 186 7.41 -18.90 -12.08
N GLU A 187 8.56 -18.36 -11.70
CA GLU A 187 9.88 -18.86 -12.09
C GLU A 187 10.86 -18.88 -10.92
N PRO A 188 11.93 -19.69 -10.98
CA PRO A 188 12.95 -19.76 -9.94
C PRO A 188 13.57 -18.41 -9.65
N ALA A 189 13.66 -18.04 -8.37
CA ALA A 189 14.09 -16.73 -7.94
C ALA A 189 15.10 -16.76 -6.80
N GLN A 190 15.99 -15.77 -6.80
CA GLN A 190 16.82 -15.37 -5.68
C GLN A 190 16.28 -14.05 -5.11
N MET A 191 16.33 -13.89 -3.80
CA MET A 191 15.86 -12.69 -3.12
C MET A 191 17.00 -11.93 -2.49
N SER A 192 17.02 -10.62 -2.66
CA SER A 192 17.94 -9.70 -1.99
C SER A 192 17.21 -8.49 -1.42
N LEU A 193 17.79 -7.89 -0.39
CA LEU A 193 17.19 -6.89 0.47
C LEU A 193 18.07 -5.65 0.55
N ALA A 194 17.47 -4.46 0.50
CA ALA A 194 18.19 -3.21 0.74
C ALA A 194 17.38 -2.24 1.60
N LEU A 195 18.05 -1.54 2.50
CA LEU A 195 17.58 -0.33 3.17
C LEU A 195 18.33 0.85 2.54
N ILE A 196 17.60 1.74 1.90
CA ILE A 196 18.18 2.76 1.02
C ILE A 196 17.76 4.14 1.54
N PRO A 197 18.71 5.01 1.92
CA PRO A 197 18.40 6.37 2.30
C PRO A 197 17.87 7.16 1.10
N THR A 198 16.89 8.02 1.33
CA THR A 198 16.36 8.92 0.30
C THR A 198 17.30 10.08 0.00
N ASN A 199 17.07 10.71 -1.15
CA ASN A 199 17.79 11.94 -1.51
C ASN A 199 17.33 13.10 -0.61
N PRO A 200 18.21 13.76 0.15
CA PRO A 200 17.86 14.91 1.00
C PRO A 200 17.25 16.10 0.26
N GLN A 201 17.37 16.14 -1.07
CA GLN A 201 16.79 17.19 -1.92
C GLN A 201 15.32 16.89 -2.35
N THR A 202 14.80 15.73 -1.97
CA THR A 202 13.39 15.34 -2.13
C THR A 202 12.81 14.98 -0.76
N PRO A 203 12.68 15.95 0.15
CA PRO A 203 12.27 15.66 1.52
C PRO A 203 10.79 15.29 1.59
N ILE A 204 10.47 14.37 2.48
CA ILE A 204 9.14 14.20 3.05
C ILE A 204 9.00 15.15 4.22
N LYS A 205 7.80 15.60 4.48
CA LYS A 205 7.44 16.32 5.70
C LYS A 205 6.31 15.61 6.42
N ASP A 206 6.46 15.55 7.72
CA ASP A 206 5.40 15.30 8.64
C ASP A 206 4.67 16.62 8.92
N LYS A 207 3.36 16.63 8.77
CA LYS A 207 2.54 17.84 8.97
C LYS A 207 1.95 17.93 10.38
N ARG A 208 2.08 16.86 11.16
CA ARG A 208 1.60 16.80 12.55
C ARG A 208 2.77 16.61 13.53
N LYS A 209 2.71 17.28 14.68
CA LYS A 209 3.64 17.03 15.79
C LYS A 209 3.18 15.81 16.63
N PRO A 210 4.15 15.05 17.20
CA PRO A 210 5.59 15.24 17.08
C PRO A 210 6.08 14.93 15.67
N ILE A 211 7.14 15.61 15.22
CA ILE A 211 7.69 15.37 13.87
C ILE A 211 8.53 14.08 13.88
N VAL A 212 7.98 13.01 13.32
CA VAL A 212 8.65 11.71 13.18
C VAL A 212 8.57 11.25 11.75
N ILE A 213 9.72 11.08 11.10
CA ILE A 213 9.80 10.77 9.66
C ILE A 213 10.48 9.40 9.47
N ASP A 214 9.82 8.53 8.70
CA ASP A 214 10.33 7.23 8.25
C ASP A 214 10.64 7.30 6.75
N ASP A 215 11.77 7.91 6.40
CA ASP A 215 12.13 8.30 5.04
C ASP A 215 13.07 7.33 4.29
N ASP A 216 13.39 6.18 4.86
CA ASP A 216 14.17 5.16 4.18
C ASP A 216 13.31 4.34 3.20
N ILE A 217 13.83 4.10 2.00
CA ILE A 217 13.23 3.14 1.06
C ILE A 217 13.64 1.73 1.48
N ARG A 218 12.65 0.83 1.57
CA ARG A 218 12.88 -0.60 1.82
C ARG A 218 12.57 -1.37 0.55
N ALA A 219 13.58 -2.06 0.03
CA ALA A 219 13.49 -2.75 -1.25
C ALA A 219 13.76 -4.26 -1.10
N ILE A 220 12.87 -5.07 -1.67
CA ILE A 220 13.07 -6.50 -1.89
C ILE A 220 13.17 -6.70 -3.40
N LEU A 221 14.28 -7.28 -3.86
CA LEU A 221 14.54 -7.55 -5.27
C LEU A 221 14.53 -9.06 -5.50
N PHE A 222 13.84 -9.48 -6.55
CA PHE A 222 13.82 -10.87 -7.02
C PHE A 222 14.52 -10.96 -8.38
N SER A 223 15.48 -11.86 -8.47
CA SER A 223 16.24 -12.10 -9.70
C SER A 223 16.29 -13.57 -10.05
N ARG A 224 16.41 -13.87 -11.34
CA ARG A 224 16.74 -15.21 -11.83
C ARG A 224 18.14 -15.63 -11.38
N PRO A 225 18.46 -16.92 -11.42
CA PRO A 225 19.82 -17.41 -11.16
C PRO A 225 20.91 -16.80 -12.07
N ASP A 226 20.54 -16.34 -13.27
CA ASP A 226 21.44 -15.66 -14.22
C ASP A 226 21.61 -14.16 -13.94
N GLY A 227 20.90 -13.63 -12.92
CA GLY A 227 20.95 -12.25 -12.49
C GLY A 227 19.90 -11.33 -13.13
N ALA A 228 19.10 -11.80 -14.07
CA ALA A 228 18.03 -10.99 -14.65
C ALA A 228 16.93 -10.72 -13.61
N ILE A 229 16.47 -9.47 -13.51
CA ILE A 229 15.45 -9.08 -12.53
C ILE A 229 14.07 -9.57 -12.98
N ILE A 230 13.36 -10.26 -12.06
CA ILE A 230 11.97 -10.68 -12.22
C ILE A 230 11.03 -9.57 -11.77
N GLY A 231 11.33 -8.96 -10.62
CA GLY A 231 10.55 -7.86 -10.07
C GLY A 231 11.05 -7.39 -8.72
N SER A 232 10.37 -6.39 -8.18
CA SER A 232 10.72 -5.79 -6.90
C SER A 232 9.49 -5.37 -6.09
N LEU A 233 9.62 -5.39 -4.76
CA LEU A 233 8.71 -4.78 -3.80
C LEU A 233 9.42 -3.56 -3.21
N ILE A 234 8.85 -2.38 -3.40
CA ILE A 234 9.43 -1.11 -2.91
C ILE A 234 8.47 -0.50 -1.90
N ASN A 235 8.91 -0.40 -0.64
CA ASN A 235 8.12 0.19 0.45
C ASN A 235 8.65 1.57 0.82
N PHE A 236 7.77 2.55 0.76
CA PHE A 236 8.08 3.94 1.08
C PHE A 236 6.84 4.68 1.55
N GLY A 237 6.97 5.55 2.57
CA GLY A 237 5.86 6.28 3.18
C GLY A 237 5.73 7.69 2.62
N ILE A 238 4.81 7.89 1.66
CA ILE A 238 4.38 9.19 1.18
C ILE A 238 2.94 9.10 0.66
N HIS A 239 2.14 10.15 0.88
CA HIS A 239 0.86 10.32 0.21
C HIS A 239 1.07 10.49 -1.31
N VAL A 240 0.33 9.71 -2.09
CA VAL A 240 0.39 9.74 -3.57
C VAL A 240 -0.57 10.81 -4.06
N GLU A 241 -0.11 12.11 -4.01
CA GLU A 241 -0.95 13.30 -4.18
C GLU A 241 -0.21 14.53 -4.73
N LEU A 242 0.93 14.34 -5.43
CA LEU A 242 1.80 15.46 -5.79
C LEU A 242 1.26 16.35 -6.92
N THR A 243 0.22 15.93 -7.60
CA THR A 243 -0.55 16.75 -8.55
C THR A 243 -1.60 17.60 -7.84
N TRP A 244 -2.07 17.22 -6.64
CA TRP A 244 -2.89 17.98 -5.69
C TRP A 244 -4.34 18.23 -6.14
N ASP A 245 -5.08 19.00 -5.34
CA ASP A 245 -6.53 19.22 -5.33
C ASP A 245 -7.13 19.83 -6.61
N LYS A 246 -6.32 20.48 -7.45
CA LYS A 246 -6.77 21.10 -8.72
C LYS A 246 -6.53 20.22 -9.94
N ASN A 247 -5.91 19.08 -9.76
CA ASN A 247 -5.77 18.13 -10.85
C ASN A 247 -7.11 17.42 -11.13
N LEU A 248 -7.48 17.37 -12.40
CA LEU A 248 -8.69 16.69 -12.91
C LEU A 248 -8.34 15.54 -13.88
N GLU A 249 -7.06 15.20 -14.00
CA GLU A 249 -6.60 14.06 -14.80
C GLU A 249 -6.28 12.86 -13.90
N ILE A 250 -6.80 11.70 -14.25
CA ILE A 250 -6.45 10.44 -13.57
C ILE A 250 -4.98 10.14 -13.84
N THR A 251 -4.23 9.82 -12.78
CA THR A 251 -2.80 9.47 -12.85
C THR A 251 -2.39 8.61 -11.68
N ALA A 252 -1.41 7.72 -11.88
CA ALA A 252 -0.76 6.96 -10.81
C ALA A 252 0.26 7.79 -10.01
N ASP A 253 0.40 9.08 -10.33
CA ASP A 253 1.24 10.07 -9.63
C ASP A 253 2.65 9.53 -9.30
N VAL A 254 3.20 9.84 -8.13
CA VAL A 254 4.55 9.44 -7.71
C VAL A 254 4.79 7.92 -7.75
N ALA A 255 3.77 7.12 -7.42
CA ALA A 255 3.88 5.66 -7.41
C ALA A 255 4.09 5.10 -8.83
N GLY A 256 3.37 5.63 -9.82
CA GLY A 256 3.54 5.28 -11.23
C GLY A 256 4.94 5.61 -11.75
N TYR A 257 5.43 6.82 -11.47
CA TYR A 257 6.79 7.21 -11.88
C TYR A 257 7.89 6.41 -11.19
N LEU A 258 7.73 6.05 -9.91
CA LEU A 258 8.68 5.16 -9.24
C LEU A 258 8.73 3.79 -9.92
N ARG A 259 7.56 3.13 -10.10
CA ARG A 259 7.47 1.80 -10.73
C ARG A 259 8.12 1.81 -12.10
N LYS A 260 7.72 2.74 -12.96
CA LYS A 260 8.28 2.91 -14.32
C LYS A 260 9.79 3.16 -14.26
N GLY A 261 10.24 4.03 -13.36
CA GLY A 261 11.66 4.36 -13.20
C GLY A 261 12.51 3.15 -12.83
N VAL A 262 12.06 2.32 -11.88
CA VAL A 262 12.78 1.12 -11.45
C VAL A 262 12.76 0.03 -12.52
N SER A 263 11.60 -0.20 -13.16
CA SER A 263 11.44 -1.27 -14.15
C SER A 263 12.04 -0.91 -15.50
N GLU A 264 11.59 0.18 -16.11
CA GLU A 264 11.94 0.56 -17.48
C GLU A 264 13.11 1.54 -17.55
N GLY A 265 13.14 2.49 -16.61
CA GLY A 265 14.13 3.55 -16.54
C GLY A 265 13.54 4.94 -16.39
N ILE A 266 14.44 5.90 -16.23
CA ILE A 266 14.13 7.30 -16.04
C ILE A 266 14.09 7.99 -17.40
N TYR A 267 12.92 8.53 -17.76
CA TYR A 267 12.67 9.20 -19.03
C TYR A 267 12.30 10.67 -18.86
N TYR A 268 12.87 11.53 -19.68
CA TYR A 268 12.45 12.93 -19.84
C TYR A 268 12.27 13.24 -21.32
N ASP A 269 11.10 13.74 -21.68
CA ASP A 269 10.73 14.09 -23.08
C ASP A 269 11.04 12.92 -24.05
N ASP A 270 10.61 11.71 -23.67
CA ASP A 270 10.84 10.42 -24.36
C ASP A 270 12.32 10.01 -24.50
N GLN A 271 13.23 10.76 -23.91
CA GLN A 271 14.64 10.39 -23.86
C GLN A 271 14.95 9.58 -22.62
N LEU A 272 15.55 8.39 -22.78
CA LEU A 272 16.08 7.59 -21.70
C LEU A 272 17.32 8.26 -21.08
N ILE A 273 17.20 8.67 -19.82
CA ILE A 273 18.29 9.28 -19.02
C ILE A 273 19.09 8.23 -18.27
N LYS A 274 18.37 7.21 -17.72
CA LYS A 274 18.98 6.14 -16.94
C LYS A 274 18.18 4.84 -17.14
N SER A 275 18.85 3.75 -17.44
CA SER A 275 18.21 2.44 -17.59
C SER A 275 17.63 1.95 -16.26
N GLY A 276 16.46 1.36 -16.30
CA GLY A 276 15.87 0.63 -15.18
C GLY A 276 16.56 -0.71 -14.93
N LEU A 277 16.09 -1.41 -13.93
CA LEU A 277 16.60 -2.72 -13.53
C LEU A 277 15.93 -3.87 -14.29
N GLY A 278 14.80 -3.60 -14.95
CA GLY A 278 13.94 -4.62 -15.55
C GLY A 278 12.94 -5.21 -14.56
N GLY A 279 12.15 -6.17 -15.03
CA GLY A 279 11.11 -6.82 -14.26
C GLY A 279 9.92 -5.90 -13.96
N THR A 280 9.04 -6.35 -13.06
CA THR A 280 7.86 -5.60 -12.62
C THR A 280 8.07 -5.06 -11.21
N THR A 281 7.78 -3.80 -10.98
CA THR A 281 7.90 -3.15 -9.66
C THR A 281 6.54 -2.98 -9.01
N LEU A 282 6.42 -3.41 -7.76
CA LEU A 282 5.24 -3.26 -6.93
C LEU A 282 5.53 -2.25 -5.82
N TRP A 283 4.73 -1.17 -5.76
CA TRP A 283 4.76 -0.17 -4.68
C TRP A 283 4.04 -0.70 -3.44
N LEU A 284 4.61 -0.46 -2.26
CA LEU A 284 3.98 -0.72 -0.96
C LEU A 284 4.03 0.56 -0.14
N THR A 285 2.88 1.12 0.20
CA THR A 285 2.79 2.34 1.01
C THR A 285 3.32 2.10 2.41
N GLY A 286 4.31 2.89 2.81
CA GLY A 286 4.90 2.86 4.15
C GLY A 286 4.04 3.60 5.19
N ASN A 287 4.67 4.06 6.28
CA ASN A 287 3.97 4.82 7.30
C ASN A 287 3.63 6.22 6.77
N ILE A 288 2.34 6.53 6.68
CA ILE A 288 1.83 7.80 6.13
C ILE A 288 0.94 8.59 7.08
N GLY A 289 0.67 8.07 8.27
CA GLY A 289 -0.02 8.82 9.32
C GLY A 289 0.71 10.12 9.65
N GLY A 290 0.00 11.14 10.15
CA GLY A 290 0.56 12.48 10.34
C GLY A 290 0.69 13.31 9.06
N LEU A 291 0.13 12.81 7.94
CA LEU A 291 0.20 13.42 6.61
C LEU A 291 1.65 13.51 6.09
N MET A 292 2.29 12.35 5.91
CA MET A 292 3.59 12.26 5.24
C MET A 292 3.45 12.66 3.77
N THR A 293 3.89 13.85 3.42
CA THR A 293 3.72 14.39 2.07
C THR A 293 4.87 15.32 1.66
N SER A 294 4.98 15.56 0.34
CA SER A 294 5.64 16.75 -0.20
C SER A 294 4.56 17.74 -0.63
N GLY A 295 4.05 18.52 0.31
CA GLY A 295 2.89 19.39 0.15
C GLY A 295 2.99 20.43 -0.97
N PRO A 296 1.91 21.21 -1.21
CA PRO A 296 1.77 22.06 -2.40
C PRO A 296 2.83 23.17 -2.50
N ASN A 297 3.42 23.56 -1.36
CA ASN A 297 4.45 24.60 -1.31
C ASN A 297 5.85 24.07 -0.99
N ASP A 298 6.02 22.76 -0.87
CA ASP A 298 7.30 22.16 -0.54
C ASP A 298 8.14 21.94 -1.79
N PRO A 299 9.33 22.57 -1.89
CA PRO A 299 10.16 22.45 -3.07
C PRO A 299 10.84 21.07 -3.13
N ILE A 300 10.88 20.50 -4.34
CA ILE A 300 11.68 19.31 -4.65
C ILE A 300 12.68 19.67 -5.75
N TYR A 301 13.86 19.06 -5.73
CA TYR A 301 14.86 19.23 -6.76
C TYR A 301 14.71 18.17 -7.85
N ASP A 302 14.55 18.63 -9.09
CA ASP A 302 14.62 17.78 -10.28
C ASP A 302 16.05 17.75 -10.81
N PRO A 303 16.79 16.63 -10.67
CA PRO A 303 18.20 16.56 -11.03
C PRO A 303 18.43 16.58 -12.56
N VAL A 304 17.42 16.24 -13.36
CA VAL A 304 17.52 16.25 -14.83
C VAL A 304 17.29 17.64 -15.39
N MET A 305 16.28 18.34 -14.85
CA MET A 305 15.96 19.71 -15.25
C MET A 305 16.81 20.76 -14.50
N GLU A 306 17.64 20.33 -13.54
CA GLU A 306 18.49 21.16 -12.68
C GLU A 306 17.77 22.34 -12.04
N ARG A 307 16.53 22.12 -11.56
CA ARG A 307 15.71 23.16 -10.96
C ARG A 307 14.85 22.67 -9.81
N MET A 308 14.42 23.63 -8.98
CA MET A 308 13.42 23.37 -7.94
C MET A 308 12.01 23.43 -8.54
N ILE A 309 11.18 22.46 -8.18
CA ILE A 309 9.77 22.40 -8.53
C ILE A 309 8.97 22.57 -7.24
N ILE A 310 8.14 23.59 -7.18
CA ILE A 310 7.37 23.93 -5.96
C ILE A 310 5.90 23.57 -6.17
N LYS A 311 5.30 24.08 -7.24
CA LYS A 311 3.85 23.93 -7.46
C LYS A 311 3.47 22.48 -7.76
N PRO A 312 2.33 22.00 -7.24
CA PRO A 312 1.74 20.73 -7.61
C PRO A 312 1.64 20.59 -9.13
N SER A 313 2.00 19.43 -9.64
CA SER A 313 1.95 19.14 -11.08
C SER A 313 2.45 17.73 -11.37
N HIS A 314 2.10 17.19 -12.54
CA HIS A 314 2.71 15.95 -13.06
C HIS A 314 4.24 16.02 -13.16
N ILE A 315 4.81 17.21 -13.33
CA ILE A 315 6.28 17.41 -13.33
C ILE A 315 6.83 17.18 -11.93
N LYS A 316 6.13 17.65 -10.88
CA LYS A 316 6.53 17.43 -9.48
C LYS A 316 6.45 15.94 -9.12
N ALA A 317 5.33 15.28 -9.46
CA ALA A 317 5.14 13.84 -9.27
C ALA A 317 6.23 13.02 -9.98
N ARG A 318 6.52 13.34 -11.24
CA ARG A 318 7.59 12.72 -12.02
C ARG A 318 8.96 12.90 -11.37
N ALA A 319 9.33 14.11 -11.01
CA ALA A 319 10.63 14.39 -10.42
C ALA A 319 10.82 13.65 -9.10
N TYR A 320 9.77 13.60 -8.26
CA TYR A 320 9.80 12.87 -6.99
C TYR A 320 9.90 11.36 -7.22
N GLY A 321 8.99 10.77 -8.01
CA GLY A 321 8.98 9.33 -8.28
C GLY A 321 10.27 8.85 -8.93
N TYR A 322 10.82 9.60 -9.89
CA TYR A 322 12.11 9.29 -10.49
C TYR A 322 13.31 9.51 -9.55
N SER A 323 13.23 10.41 -8.59
CA SER A 323 14.26 10.53 -7.55
C SER A 323 14.31 9.29 -6.66
N LEU A 324 13.15 8.75 -6.26
CA LEU A 324 13.08 7.49 -5.52
C LEU A 324 13.59 6.32 -6.35
N ALA A 325 13.16 6.21 -7.62
CA ALA A 325 13.64 5.18 -8.55
C ALA A 325 15.16 5.24 -8.74
N ASN A 326 15.70 6.45 -8.88
CA ASN A 326 17.15 6.66 -9.00
C ASN A 326 17.91 6.13 -7.78
N SER A 327 17.38 6.37 -6.55
CA SER A 327 18.01 5.85 -5.32
C SER A 327 18.04 4.32 -5.32
N VAL A 328 16.98 3.65 -5.77
CA VAL A 328 16.91 2.18 -5.88
C VAL A 328 17.90 1.65 -6.91
N ILE A 329 17.97 2.28 -8.09
CA ILE A 329 18.88 1.89 -9.18
C ILE A 329 20.35 2.08 -8.75
N ASP A 330 20.65 3.20 -8.09
CA ASP A 330 22.01 3.49 -7.60
C ASP A 330 22.44 2.49 -6.53
N ALA A 331 21.58 2.17 -5.57
CA ALA A 331 21.84 1.16 -4.54
C ALA A 331 22.08 -0.23 -5.16
N TYR A 332 21.35 -0.60 -6.20
CA TYR A 332 21.59 -1.85 -6.93
C TYR A 332 22.99 -1.87 -7.56
N HIS A 333 23.37 -0.84 -8.28
CA HIS A 333 24.69 -0.75 -8.93
C HIS A 333 25.85 -0.57 -7.93
N ALA A 334 25.59 -0.02 -6.75
CA ALA A 334 26.56 0.07 -5.66
C ALA A 334 26.80 -1.28 -4.96
N GLY A 335 25.89 -2.26 -5.15
CA GLY A 335 25.96 -3.57 -4.50
C GLY A 335 25.39 -3.57 -3.08
N ASP A 336 24.48 -2.66 -2.78
CA ASP A 336 23.87 -2.51 -1.44
C ASP A 336 22.79 -3.57 -1.16
N PHE A 337 22.33 -4.30 -2.18
CA PHE A 337 21.39 -5.39 -2.03
C PHE A 337 22.05 -6.65 -1.46
N VAL A 338 21.66 -7.04 -0.25
CA VAL A 338 22.20 -8.20 0.46
C VAL A 338 21.33 -9.42 0.20
N PRO A 339 21.90 -10.55 -0.29
CA PRO A 339 21.14 -11.78 -0.50
C PRO A 339 20.48 -12.26 0.78
N SER A 340 19.20 -12.67 0.67
CA SER A 340 18.49 -13.33 1.74
C SER A 340 18.86 -14.82 1.83
N SER A 341 19.17 -15.28 3.03
CA SER A 341 19.74 -16.61 3.26
C SER A 341 18.71 -17.76 3.31
N LYS A 342 17.41 -17.46 3.41
CA LYS A 342 16.35 -18.48 3.57
C LYS A 342 15.02 -17.99 2.98
N PRO A 343 14.65 -18.48 1.81
CA PRO A 343 13.36 -18.18 1.21
C PRO A 343 12.23 -19.03 1.85
N SER A 344 11.85 -18.74 3.11
CA SER A 344 10.71 -19.39 3.74
C SER A 344 9.60 -18.40 3.99
N ILE A 345 8.36 -18.83 3.80
CA ILE A 345 7.16 -18.03 4.02
C ILE A 345 6.47 -18.47 5.30
N THR A 346 6.18 -17.52 6.18
CA THR A 346 5.27 -17.71 7.31
C THR A 346 4.24 -16.58 7.27
N VAL A 347 2.97 -16.94 7.40
CA VAL A 347 1.86 -15.95 7.40
C VAL A 347 1.02 -16.16 8.63
N HIS A 348 0.71 -15.06 9.29
CA HIS A 348 -0.28 -14.98 10.36
C HIS A 348 -1.14 -13.74 10.11
N SER A 349 -2.45 -13.91 10.14
CA SER A 349 -3.39 -12.79 10.11
C SER A 349 -4.46 -12.98 11.18
N THR A 350 -5.07 -11.90 11.61
CA THR A 350 -6.15 -11.95 12.56
C THR A 350 -7.16 -10.85 12.30
N GLU A 351 -8.44 -11.21 12.39
CA GLU A 351 -9.50 -10.23 12.47
C GLU A 351 -9.39 -9.47 13.79
N ILE A 352 -9.62 -8.18 13.74
CA ILE A 352 -9.63 -7.27 14.89
C ILE A 352 -10.96 -6.53 14.98
N GLU A 353 -11.38 -6.24 16.20
CA GLU A 353 -12.59 -5.48 16.49
C GLU A 353 -12.19 -4.08 16.99
N LEU A 354 -12.55 -3.04 16.26
CA LEU A 354 -12.27 -1.64 16.59
C LEU A 354 -13.54 -0.93 17.05
N GLY A 355 -13.40 0.05 17.94
CA GLY A 355 -14.47 0.97 18.27
C GLY A 355 -14.77 1.88 17.07
N LEU A 356 -16.04 2.18 16.84
CA LEU A 356 -16.46 3.19 15.87
C LEU A 356 -16.93 4.43 16.68
N GLU A 357 -15.95 5.21 17.14
CA GLU A 357 -16.19 6.35 18.03
C GLU A 357 -16.40 7.66 17.26
N ASN A 358 -15.91 7.73 16.02
CA ASN A 358 -16.11 8.87 15.13
C ASN A 358 -17.56 8.92 14.63
N PHE A 359 -18.28 10.02 14.96
CA PHE A 359 -19.68 10.20 14.61
C PHE A 359 -19.94 10.24 13.10
N MET A 360 -19.07 10.90 12.33
CA MET A 360 -19.24 11.07 10.89
C MET A 360 -19.02 9.76 10.14
N LEU A 361 -17.98 9.02 10.48
CA LEU A 361 -17.73 7.68 9.93
C LEU A 361 -18.84 6.70 10.33
N SER A 362 -19.33 6.79 11.58
CA SER A 362 -20.48 6.01 12.05
C SER A 362 -21.73 6.28 11.22
N LEU A 363 -22.02 7.56 10.95
CA LEU A 363 -23.19 7.95 10.16
C LEU A 363 -23.05 7.47 8.71
N GLY A 364 -21.90 7.69 8.07
CA GLY A 364 -21.61 7.23 6.71
C GLY A 364 -21.76 5.71 6.56
N THR A 365 -21.26 4.97 7.53
CA THR A 365 -21.38 3.50 7.56
C THR A 365 -22.82 3.04 7.78
N LEU A 366 -23.56 3.64 8.71
CA LEU A 366 -24.97 3.30 8.97
C LEU A 366 -25.89 3.64 7.79
N LEU A 367 -25.55 4.65 7.01
CA LEU A 367 -26.28 5.01 5.79
C LEU A 367 -25.86 4.18 4.56
N GLY A 368 -24.87 3.29 4.71
CA GLY A 368 -24.37 2.45 3.61
C GLY A 368 -23.55 3.22 2.57
N ILE A 369 -23.04 4.39 2.92
CA ILE A 369 -22.14 5.19 2.07
C ILE A 369 -20.73 4.58 2.08
N ILE A 370 -20.29 4.19 3.27
CA ILE A 370 -19.04 3.44 3.50
C ILE A 370 -19.42 1.96 3.64
N ASP A 371 -19.03 1.15 2.67
CA ASP A 371 -19.37 -0.28 2.67
C ASP A 371 -18.33 -1.11 3.45
N THR A 372 -18.55 -1.27 4.75
CA THR A 372 -17.63 -1.97 5.66
C THR A 372 -18.33 -3.06 6.47
N ASP A 373 -17.53 -3.89 7.14
CA ASP A 373 -18.00 -4.94 8.04
C ASP A 373 -18.26 -4.41 9.45
N LEU A 374 -19.48 -4.62 9.92
CA LEU A 374 -19.90 -4.24 11.27
C LEU A 374 -20.32 -5.45 12.11
N LYS A 375 -19.92 -5.43 13.37
CA LYS A 375 -20.38 -6.37 14.38
C LYS A 375 -21.19 -5.63 15.44
N PHE A 376 -22.41 -6.07 15.67
CA PHE A 376 -23.26 -5.54 16.73
C PHE A 376 -23.01 -6.29 18.04
N SER A 377 -22.88 -5.55 19.14
CA SER A 377 -22.62 -6.08 20.48
C SER A 377 -23.70 -5.58 21.46
N LEU A 378 -23.99 -6.36 22.49
CA LEU A 378 -24.84 -5.94 23.63
C LEU A 378 -24.07 -5.15 24.68
N ILE A 379 -22.75 -5.08 24.56
CA ILE A 379 -21.82 -4.38 25.48
C ILE A 379 -21.15 -3.25 24.70
N PRO A 380 -21.04 -2.04 25.26
CA PRO A 380 -20.33 -0.92 24.62
C PRO A 380 -18.88 -1.27 24.25
N PRO A 381 -18.38 -0.75 23.09
CA PRO A 381 -19.14 -0.07 22.07
C PRO A 381 -20.12 -1.01 21.38
N PHE A 382 -21.39 -0.55 21.21
CA PHE A 382 -22.48 -1.40 20.68
C PHE A 382 -22.30 -1.77 19.21
N VAL A 383 -21.55 -0.96 18.47
CA VAL A 383 -21.16 -1.20 17.08
C VAL A 383 -19.64 -1.25 17.04
N ARG A 384 -19.10 -2.30 16.44
CA ARG A 384 -17.69 -2.51 16.24
C ARG A 384 -17.40 -2.64 14.77
N TYR A 385 -16.33 -1.99 14.36
CA TYR A 385 -15.79 -2.11 13.03
C TYR A 385 -14.86 -3.34 13.00
N LEU A 386 -15.07 -4.22 12.00
CA LEU A 386 -14.22 -5.39 11.81
C LEU A 386 -13.13 -5.06 10.78
N SER A 387 -11.89 -5.31 11.14
CA SER A 387 -10.74 -5.13 10.27
C SER A 387 -9.74 -6.28 10.40
N GLU A 388 -8.59 -6.19 9.76
CA GLU A 388 -7.58 -7.26 9.76
C GLU A 388 -6.17 -6.68 9.86
N VAL A 389 -5.31 -7.31 10.68
CA VAL A 389 -3.86 -7.10 10.65
C VAL A 389 -3.16 -8.39 10.24
N ALA A 390 -2.03 -8.26 9.54
CA ALA A 390 -1.28 -9.40 9.03
C ALA A 390 0.22 -9.27 9.29
N PHE A 391 0.87 -10.40 9.50
CA PHE A 391 2.32 -10.56 9.58
C PHE A 391 2.77 -11.61 8.58
N ILE A 392 3.70 -11.24 7.71
CA ILE A 392 4.34 -12.14 6.75
C ILE A 392 5.85 -12.12 7.03
N GLN A 393 6.43 -13.28 7.30
CA GLN A 393 7.87 -13.47 7.26
C GLN A 393 8.23 -14.06 5.91
N LEU A 394 9.07 -13.37 5.15
CA LEU A 394 9.58 -13.80 3.86
C LEU A 394 11.12 -13.85 3.96
N GLY A 395 11.65 -15.04 4.28
CA GLY A 395 13.08 -15.18 4.54
C GLY A 395 13.57 -14.22 5.61
N ASP A 396 14.52 -13.35 5.24
CA ASP A 396 15.08 -12.32 6.12
C ASP A 396 14.26 -11.01 6.17
N ALA A 397 13.13 -10.93 5.45
CA ALA A 397 12.24 -9.77 5.50
C ALA A 397 10.99 -10.04 6.34
N SER A 398 10.53 -9.04 7.12
CA SER A 398 9.23 -9.04 7.77
C SER A 398 8.32 -8.01 7.12
N ILE A 399 7.07 -8.36 6.84
CA ILE A 399 6.06 -7.48 6.26
C ILE A 399 4.86 -7.46 7.19
N ILE A 400 4.42 -6.27 7.59
CA ILE A 400 3.23 -6.06 8.40
C ILE A 400 2.17 -5.40 7.52
N GLY A 401 1.02 -6.05 7.36
CA GLY A 401 -0.18 -5.45 6.76
C GLY A 401 -0.97 -4.69 7.83
N ILE A 402 -1.19 -3.40 7.59
CA ILE A 402 -1.84 -2.46 8.50
C ILE A 402 -3.05 -1.88 7.77
N PRO A 403 -4.25 -1.93 8.36
CA PRO A 403 -5.50 -1.63 7.64
C PRO A 403 -5.80 -0.13 7.48
N GLY A 404 -4.86 0.75 7.75
CA GLY A 404 -5.03 2.20 7.68
C GLY A 404 -3.70 2.94 7.61
N GLU A 405 -3.71 4.21 7.96
CA GLU A 405 -2.59 5.13 7.86
C GLU A 405 -1.88 5.24 9.23
N LEU A 406 -0.87 4.37 9.43
CA LEU A 406 -0.14 4.28 10.69
C LEU A 406 0.77 5.51 10.88
N TYR A 407 0.67 6.12 12.05
CA TYR A 407 1.61 7.14 12.49
C TYR A 407 3.01 6.55 12.66
N PRO A 408 4.05 7.21 12.14
CA PRO A 408 5.42 6.70 12.17
C PRO A 408 5.92 6.38 13.58
N GLU A 409 5.48 7.11 14.59
CA GLU A 409 5.84 6.94 16.00
C GLU A 409 5.51 5.54 16.51
N ILE A 410 4.40 4.97 16.09
CA ILE A 410 4.01 3.60 16.43
C ILE A 410 4.95 2.59 15.78
N ALA A 411 5.43 2.90 14.56
CA ALA A 411 6.32 2.02 13.82
C ALA A 411 7.77 2.09 14.27
N ILE A 412 8.33 3.29 14.49
CA ILE A 412 9.77 3.53 14.71
C ILE A 412 10.11 4.15 16.07
N GLY A 413 9.09 4.52 16.86
CA GLY A 413 9.23 5.19 18.15
C GLY A 413 9.18 6.71 18.03
N GLY A 414 9.10 7.37 19.16
CA GLY A 414 8.96 8.82 19.21
C GLY A 414 7.61 9.28 19.75
N ILE A 415 6.74 8.35 20.19
CA ILE A 415 5.45 8.68 20.81
C ILE A 415 5.68 9.54 22.05
N GLU A 416 4.97 10.64 22.12
CA GLU A 416 5.00 11.60 23.22
C GLU A 416 3.71 11.56 24.07
N ASN A 417 3.68 12.35 25.11
CA ASN A 417 2.49 12.69 25.90
C ASN A 417 2.48 14.21 26.05
N PRO A 418 2.06 14.94 24.99
CA PRO A 418 2.13 16.39 24.96
C PRO A 418 1.13 17.02 25.92
N GLU A 419 1.48 18.23 26.41
CA GLU A 419 0.50 19.07 27.11
C GLU A 419 -0.61 19.48 26.14
N GLY A 420 -1.84 19.38 26.59
CA GLY A 420 -3.04 19.62 25.77
C GLY A 420 -3.73 18.37 25.29
N ALA A 421 -3.04 17.21 25.21
CA ALA A 421 -3.67 15.97 24.76
C ALA A 421 -4.85 15.55 25.63
N ASP A 422 -5.91 15.02 25.00
CA ASP A 422 -7.14 14.59 25.69
C ASP A 422 -6.90 13.49 26.71
N TYR A 423 -5.85 12.68 26.48
CA TYR A 423 -5.47 11.57 27.35
C TYR A 423 -4.11 11.82 28.00
N VAL A 424 -4.10 12.21 29.28
CA VAL A 424 -2.87 12.33 30.07
C VAL A 424 -2.41 10.95 30.54
N ILE A 425 -1.84 10.16 29.65
CA ILE A 425 -1.40 8.78 29.86
C ILE A 425 0.00 8.56 29.32
N ALA A 426 0.70 7.54 29.85
CA ALA A 426 1.93 7.10 29.21
C ALA A 426 1.63 6.46 27.86
N PRO A 427 2.54 6.59 26.86
CA PRO A 427 2.41 5.89 25.57
C PRO A 427 2.10 4.41 25.73
N GLN A 428 1.09 3.91 25.00
CA GLN A 428 0.63 2.53 25.07
C GLN A 428 1.23 1.66 23.97
N GLU A 429 1.52 2.24 22.81
CA GLU A 429 2.02 1.57 21.61
C GLU A 429 3.55 1.38 21.68
N VAL A 430 4.01 0.86 22.82
CA VAL A 430 5.44 0.62 23.12
C VAL A 430 5.70 -0.83 23.55
N PRO A 431 6.89 -1.39 23.20
CA PRO A 431 7.93 -0.83 22.32
C PRO A 431 7.41 -0.72 20.89
N HIS A 432 7.97 0.20 20.10
CA HIS A 432 7.55 0.42 18.72
C HIS A 432 7.64 -0.86 17.87
N LEU A 433 6.76 -0.99 16.87
CA LEU A 433 6.54 -2.24 16.13
C LEU A 433 7.82 -2.77 15.46
N ARG A 434 8.57 -1.89 14.78
CA ARG A 434 9.76 -2.32 14.01
C ARG A 434 10.83 -2.96 14.88
N SER A 435 10.99 -2.55 16.13
CA SER A 435 11.97 -3.15 17.07
C SER A 435 11.63 -4.57 17.49
N GLN A 436 10.41 -5.01 17.27
CA GLN A 436 9.93 -6.34 17.70
C GLN A 436 9.99 -7.38 16.57
N LEU A 437 10.18 -6.92 15.30
CA LEU A 437 10.18 -7.76 14.13
C LEU A 437 11.49 -8.55 13.99
N PRO A 438 11.41 -9.83 13.57
CA PRO A 438 12.58 -10.69 13.46
C PRO A 438 13.40 -10.48 12.17
N GLY A 439 12.84 -9.82 11.16
CA GLY A 439 13.49 -9.63 9.86
C GLY A 439 14.68 -8.68 9.93
N LYS A 440 15.62 -8.83 9.00
CA LYS A 440 16.71 -7.88 8.77
C LYS A 440 16.19 -6.62 8.07
N LEU A 441 15.16 -6.79 7.22
CA LEU A 441 14.43 -5.71 6.58
C LEU A 441 12.95 -5.80 7.02
N ASN A 442 12.41 -4.70 7.55
CA ASN A 442 11.08 -4.67 8.15
C ASN A 442 10.19 -3.63 7.46
N LEU A 443 9.22 -4.10 6.69
CA LEU A 443 8.28 -3.30 5.93
C LEU A 443 6.98 -3.12 6.72
N MET A 444 6.52 -1.89 6.86
CA MET A 444 5.17 -1.55 7.29
C MET A 444 4.37 -1.24 6.03
N VAL A 445 3.30 -1.98 5.77
CA VAL A 445 2.44 -1.79 4.60
C VAL A 445 1.10 -1.26 5.07
N ASN A 446 0.90 0.03 4.93
CA ASN A 446 -0.32 0.73 5.28
C ASN A 446 -1.41 0.46 4.24
N LEU A 447 -2.68 0.68 4.57
CA LEU A 447 -3.83 0.44 3.69
C LEU A 447 -3.86 -0.97 3.10
N ALA A 448 -3.43 -1.94 3.89
CA ALA A 448 -3.44 -3.35 3.54
C ALA A 448 -4.68 -4.03 4.12
N ASN A 449 -5.48 -4.63 3.25
CA ASN A 449 -6.71 -5.39 3.53
C ASN A 449 -7.90 -4.59 4.05
N ASP A 450 -7.73 -3.28 4.29
CA ASP A 450 -8.76 -2.34 4.68
C ASP A 450 -8.23 -0.90 4.57
N ALA A 451 -9.11 0.10 4.80
CA ALA A 451 -8.79 1.52 4.77
C ALA A 451 -9.58 2.27 5.86
N ILE A 452 -9.14 2.11 7.11
CA ILE A 452 -9.83 2.62 8.31
C ILE A 452 -9.49 4.06 8.68
N GLY A 453 -8.70 4.76 7.85
CA GLY A 453 -8.17 6.09 8.13
C GLY A 453 -6.97 6.08 9.08
N TYR A 454 -6.75 7.19 9.79
CA TYR A 454 -5.56 7.40 10.61
C TYR A 454 -5.53 6.55 11.88
N ILE A 455 -4.33 6.01 12.17
CA ILE A 455 -4.03 5.22 13.36
C ILE A 455 -3.08 6.01 14.23
N ILE A 456 -3.65 6.78 15.18
CA ILE A 456 -2.98 7.76 16.02
C ILE A 456 -2.58 7.14 17.35
N PRO A 457 -1.40 7.47 17.93
CA PRO A 457 -1.06 7.09 19.29
C PRO A 457 -2.06 7.68 20.29
N LYS A 458 -2.57 6.87 21.22
CA LYS A 458 -3.61 7.34 22.14
C LYS A 458 -3.17 8.50 23.02
N SER A 459 -1.90 8.56 23.41
CA SER A 459 -1.36 9.66 24.22
C SER A 459 -1.19 10.98 23.46
N GLU A 460 -1.35 10.95 22.12
CA GLU A 460 -1.27 12.11 21.23
C GLU A 460 -2.63 12.48 20.64
N TRP A 461 -3.69 11.82 21.04
CA TRP A 461 -5.06 12.10 20.60
C TRP A 461 -5.55 13.47 21.07
N ASP A 462 -6.15 14.25 20.19
CA ASP A 462 -6.44 15.67 20.38
C ASP A 462 -7.69 16.11 19.60
N ASP A 463 -8.87 15.84 20.16
CA ASP A 463 -10.19 16.09 19.56
C ASP A 463 -10.90 17.31 20.20
N ASP A 464 -10.44 17.75 21.39
CA ASP A 464 -11.00 18.84 22.16
C ASP A 464 -9.92 19.85 22.62
N PRO A 465 -10.17 21.20 22.56
CA PRO A 465 -9.20 22.18 23.06
C PRO A 465 -9.00 22.10 24.58
N PRO A 466 -7.80 22.43 25.11
CA PRO A 466 -6.69 23.10 24.42
C PRO A 466 -5.86 22.15 23.55
N TRP A 467 -5.54 22.58 22.33
CA TRP A 467 -4.82 21.75 21.37
C TRP A 467 -3.38 21.47 21.82
N ILE A 468 -2.87 20.27 21.44
CA ILE A 468 -1.49 19.85 21.73
C ILE A 468 -0.45 20.85 21.21
N TYR A 469 0.67 20.93 21.91
CA TYR A 469 1.78 21.85 21.60
C TYR A 469 1.40 23.33 21.56
N GLY A 470 0.22 23.70 22.10
CA GLY A 470 -0.27 25.07 22.11
C GLY A 470 -0.65 25.59 20.72
N GLU A 471 -1.07 24.70 19.83
CA GLU A 471 -1.60 25.08 18.52
C GLU A 471 -2.92 25.89 18.69
N GLU A 472 -3.22 26.74 17.70
CA GLU A 472 -4.42 27.59 17.72
C GLU A 472 -5.64 26.90 17.09
N GLU A 473 -5.42 25.86 16.29
CA GLU A 473 -6.42 25.14 15.52
C GLU A 473 -6.37 23.64 15.84
N GLU A 474 -7.47 22.93 15.53
CA GLU A 474 -7.61 21.48 15.61
C GLU A 474 -6.46 20.77 14.88
N THR A 475 -5.95 19.72 15.49
CA THR A 475 -4.89 18.90 14.87
C THR A 475 -5.46 18.03 13.76
N TYR A 476 -4.59 17.72 12.79
CA TYR A 476 -4.99 16.90 11.64
C TYR A 476 -4.93 15.41 11.97
N GLY A 477 -6.01 14.68 11.62
CA GLY A 477 -6.04 13.22 11.65
C GLY A 477 -7.24 12.62 12.37
N GLU A 478 -7.66 13.20 13.50
CA GLU A 478 -8.74 12.69 14.34
C GLU A 478 -10.07 12.57 13.59
N VAL A 479 -10.39 13.56 12.77
CA VAL A 479 -11.63 13.63 11.97
C VAL A 479 -11.80 12.43 11.03
N VAL A 480 -10.70 11.84 10.60
CA VAL A 480 -10.66 10.67 9.68
C VAL A 480 -10.09 9.41 10.36
N SER A 481 -10.14 9.33 11.67
CA SER A 481 -9.79 8.15 12.48
C SER A 481 -11.04 7.50 13.07
N LEU A 482 -11.01 6.19 13.33
CA LEU A 482 -12.10 5.49 14.02
C LEU A 482 -12.23 5.87 15.50
N GLY A 483 -11.14 6.34 16.12
CA GLY A 483 -11.13 6.77 17.52
C GLY A 483 -9.80 6.47 18.25
N PRO A 484 -9.66 6.99 19.49
CA PRO A 484 -8.40 6.97 20.25
C PRO A 484 -7.91 5.59 20.66
N ASN A 485 -8.77 4.56 20.59
CA ASN A 485 -8.38 3.19 20.92
C ASN A 485 -7.88 2.40 19.70
N THR A 486 -7.88 2.98 18.51
CA THR A 486 -7.47 2.32 17.27
C THR A 486 -5.99 1.95 17.30
N GLY A 487 -5.10 2.89 17.65
CA GLY A 487 -3.65 2.67 17.78
C GLY A 487 -3.28 1.55 18.75
N PRO A 488 -3.71 1.62 20.02
CA PRO A 488 -3.45 0.57 21.01
C PRO A 488 -3.91 -0.83 20.57
N ILE A 489 -5.12 -0.96 20.03
CA ILE A 489 -5.68 -2.26 19.60
C ILE A 489 -4.87 -2.85 18.44
N ILE A 490 -4.52 -2.05 17.44
CA ILE A 490 -3.72 -2.48 16.29
C ILE A 490 -2.33 -2.90 16.75
N HIS A 491 -1.66 -2.07 17.55
CA HIS A 491 -0.34 -2.38 18.10
C HIS A 491 -0.33 -3.70 18.88
N GLU A 492 -1.28 -3.89 19.80
CA GLU A 492 -1.38 -5.12 20.62
C GLU A 492 -1.55 -6.36 19.74
N ASN A 493 -2.44 -6.32 18.75
CA ASN A 493 -2.70 -7.46 17.87
C ASN A 493 -1.51 -7.77 16.95
N ILE A 494 -0.81 -6.78 16.40
CA ILE A 494 0.43 -7.01 15.64
C ILE A 494 1.50 -7.64 16.53
N VAL A 495 1.71 -7.13 17.75
CA VAL A 495 2.66 -7.70 18.71
C VAL A 495 2.32 -9.15 19.05
N LYS A 496 1.04 -9.49 19.15
CA LYS A 496 0.57 -10.85 19.35
C LYS A 496 0.92 -11.76 18.17
N LEU A 497 0.66 -11.33 16.92
CA LEU A 497 1.03 -12.08 15.72
C LEU A 497 2.54 -12.33 15.64
N ILE A 498 3.36 -11.32 15.94
CA ILE A 498 4.83 -11.47 15.98
C ILE A 498 5.26 -12.51 17.04
N LYS A 499 4.60 -12.55 18.19
CA LYS A 499 4.90 -13.56 19.22
C LYS A 499 4.45 -14.96 18.82
N GLU A 500 3.34 -15.09 18.12
CA GLU A 500 2.84 -16.38 17.62
C GLU A 500 3.74 -16.95 16.52
N SER A 501 4.29 -16.11 15.65
CA SER A 501 5.22 -16.52 14.59
C SER A 501 6.55 -17.09 15.12
N LYS A 502 6.90 -16.82 16.39
CA LYS A 502 8.13 -17.31 17.04
C LYS A 502 7.96 -18.67 17.72
N LYS A 503 6.74 -19.21 17.75
CA LYS A 503 6.42 -20.54 18.34
C LYS A 503 6.48 -21.64 17.29
#